data_77309b0fb9205f713385ba1fd6277ea1
#
_entry.id   77309b0fb9205f713385ba1fd6277ea1
#
_cell.length_a   1.000
_cell.length_b   1.000
_cell.length_c   1.000
_cell.angle_alpha   90.00
_cell.angle_beta   90.00
_cell.angle_gamma   90.00
#
_symmetry.space_group_name_H-M   'P 1'
#
loop_
_entity.id
_entity.type
_entity.pdbx_description
1 polymer ?
#
loop_
_entity_poly.entity_id
_entity_poly.type
_entity_poly.pdbx_seq_one_letter_code
_entity_poly.pdbx_strand_id
1 'polypeptide(L)'
;KRDVGDDLTNGEPSFVGHRIQKMVFFRNRIALLSEENIILSRVNDFYNFWVKTAMAISNADPIDLQSSSTYPTRLFDAVENAGGLVIFSASEQFLLSSGAEALLTPETAKITYAASYAFNSDSNPVSLGTTIGFLNNTAREARFYEISEVSTRNEPTVVEQSKIVAELFPQNLTNVTASTENQLLLFAVDSTLHTAT
;
A
#
# COMPACT_ATOMS: atom_id res chain seq x y z
N LYS A 1 -18.00 -10.57 13.40
CA LYS A 1 -19.24 -11.26 13.09
C LYS A 1 -20.27 -10.25 12.65
N ARG A 2 -21.02 -10.55 11.57
CA ARG A 2 -22.14 -9.74 11.10
C ARG A 2 -23.27 -9.77 12.15
N ASP A 3 -23.70 -8.59 12.57
CA ASP A 3 -24.76 -8.43 13.57
C ASP A 3 -26.10 -7.98 12.94
N VAL A 4 -26.04 -7.37 11.74
CA VAL A 4 -27.21 -6.84 11.03
C VAL A 4 -27.13 -7.16 9.54
N GLY A 5 -28.28 -7.25 8.88
CA GLY A 5 -28.37 -7.52 7.44
C GLY A 5 -28.14 -8.99 7.08
N ASP A 6 -28.12 -9.24 5.79
CA ASP A 6 -27.88 -10.53 5.14
C ASP A 6 -26.77 -10.40 4.08
N ASP A 7 -26.55 -11.44 3.27
CA ASP A 7 -25.49 -11.43 2.26
C ASP A 7 -25.70 -10.40 1.13
N LEU A 8 -26.93 -9.89 0.98
CA LEU A 8 -27.26 -8.86 -0.01
C LEU A 8 -27.07 -7.45 0.53
N THR A 9 -27.37 -7.24 1.82
CA THR A 9 -27.37 -5.92 2.44
C THR A 9 -26.14 -5.62 3.29
N ASN A 10 -25.39 -6.63 3.67
CA ASN A 10 -24.15 -6.56 4.43
C ASN A 10 -23.29 -7.77 4.09
N GLY A 11 -22.76 -7.79 2.86
CA GLY A 11 -21.95 -8.86 2.31
C GLY A 11 -20.70 -9.17 3.14
N GLU A 12 -20.10 -10.32 2.91
CA GLU A 12 -18.82 -10.65 3.56
C GLU A 12 -17.70 -9.73 3.07
N PRO A 13 -16.80 -9.28 3.97
CA PRO A 13 -15.61 -8.53 3.57
C PRO A 13 -14.75 -9.32 2.56
N SER A 14 -14.20 -8.65 1.56
CA SER A 14 -13.47 -9.26 0.44
C SER A 14 -12.25 -10.08 0.84
N PHE A 15 -11.74 -9.93 2.06
CA PHE A 15 -10.62 -10.77 2.54
C PHE A 15 -11.05 -12.16 3.03
N VAL A 16 -12.34 -12.43 3.20
CA VAL A 16 -12.82 -13.72 3.71
C VAL A 16 -12.54 -14.81 2.69
N GLY A 17 -11.78 -15.84 3.12
CA GLY A 17 -11.33 -16.92 2.24
C GLY A 17 -10.11 -16.59 1.38
N HIS A 18 -9.55 -15.40 1.48
CA HIS A 18 -8.37 -14.96 0.75
C HIS A 18 -7.17 -14.67 1.67
N ARG A 19 -5.98 -14.68 1.10
CA ARG A 19 -4.75 -14.38 1.84
C ARG A 19 -4.63 -12.89 2.10
N ILE A 20 -4.38 -12.52 3.36
CA ILE A 20 -3.98 -11.15 3.74
C ILE A 20 -2.49 -11.01 3.46
N GLN A 21 -2.11 -10.07 2.60
CA GLN A 21 -0.72 -9.81 2.22
C GLN A 21 -0.04 -8.88 3.23
N LYS A 22 -0.76 -7.83 3.63
CA LYS A 22 -0.25 -6.80 4.55
C LYS A 22 -1.37 -6.25 5.42
N MET A 23 -0.99 -5.83 6.61
CA MET A 23 -1.82 -5.05 7.53
C MET A 23 -1.09 -3.75 7.84
N VAL A 24 -1.79 -2.62 7.67
CA VAL A 24 -1.28 -1.29 8.00
C VAL A 24 -2.32 -0.52 8.81
N PHE A 25 -1.87 0.42 9.62
CA PHE A 25 -2.74 1.33 10.36
C PHE A 25 -2.86 2.64 9.58
N PHE A 26 -4.06 3.07 9.28
CA PHE A 26 -4.30 4.28 8.50
C PHE A 26 -5.57 4.99 8.96
N ARG A 27 -5.46 6.27 9.34
CA ARG A 27 -6.58 7.15 9.75
C ARG A 27 -7.56 6.48 10.71
N ASN A 28 -7.06 5.99 11.85
CA ASN A 28 -7.82 5.30 12.90
C ASN A 28 -8.60 4.06 12.41
N ARG A 29 -8.09 3.38 11.41
CA ARG A 29 -8.59 2.12 10.87
C ARG A 29 -7.45 1.13 10.68
N ILE A 30 -7.71 -0.14 10.80
CA ILE A 30 -6.83 -1.18 10.26
C ILE A 30 -7.20 -1.37 8.78
N ALA A 31 -6.21 -1.25 7.92
CA ALA A 31 -6.30 -1.58 6.51
C ALA A 31 -5.65 -2.94 6.26
N LEU A 32 -6.35 -3.82 5.59
CA LEU A 32 -5.89 -5.14 5.13
C LEU A 32 -5.76 -5.10 3.61
N LEU A 33 -4.63 -5.55 3.10
CA LEU A 33 -4.44 -5.80 1.67
C LEU A 33 -4.68 -7.29 1.41
N SER A 34 -5.61 -7.59 0.53
CA SER A 34 -5.97 -8.98 0.18
C SER A 34 -6.27 -9.07 -1.29
N GLU A 35 -5.45 -9.84 -2.02
CA GLU A 35 -5.46 -9.92 -3.48
C GLU A 35 -5.43 -8.52 -4.12
N GLU A 36 -6.48 -8.09 -4.81
CA GLU A 36 -6.62 -6.78 -5.45
C GLU A 36 -7.43 -5.77 -4.60
N ASN A 37 -7.80 -6.15 -3.38
CA ASN A 37 -8.67 -5.34 -2.53
C ASN A 37 -7.91 -4.73 -1.36
N ILE A 38 -8.36 -3.53 -0.96
CA ILE A 38 -8.02 -2.92 0.31
C ILE A 38 -9.27 -2.78 1.16
N ILE A 39 -9.22 -3.37 2.34
CA ILE A 39 -10.34 -3.44 3.27
C ILE A 39 -9.96 -2.72 4.57
N LEU A 40 -10.70 -1.66 4.92
CA LEU A 40 -10.47 -0.90 6.14
C LEU A 40 -11.55 -1.22 7.17
N SER A 41 -11.12 -1.42 8.41
CA SER A 41 -12.03 -1.61 9.54
C SER A 41 -12.92 -0.39 9.79
N ARG A 42 -13.90 -0.52 10.66
CA ARG A 42 -14.64 0.63 11.18
C ARG A 42 -13.70 1.59 11.93
N VAL A 43 -14.05 2.87 11.94
CA VAL A 43 -13.27 3.89 12.66
C VAL A 43 -13.22 3.55 14.15
N ASN A 44 -12.02 3.49 14.73
CA ASN A 44 -11.77 3.15 16.14
C ASN A 44 -12.31 1.78 16.62
N ASP A 45 -12.74 0.93 15.67
CA ASP A 45 -13.19 -0.43 15.94
C ASP A 45 -12.43 -1.40 15.01
N PHE A 46 -11.22 -1.75 15.40
CA PHE A 46 -10.20 -2.38 14.55
C PHE A 46 -10.49 -3.83 14.20
N TYR A 47 -11.39 -4.48 14.94
CA TYR A 47 -11.77 -5.87 14.71
C TYR A 47 -13.09 -6.03 13.96
N ASN A 48 -13.73 -4.93 13.57
CA ASN A 48 -15.02 -4.94 12.94
C ASN A 48 -14.95 -4.44 11.49
N PHE A 49 -15.26 -5.35 10.56
CA PHE A 49 -15.31 -5.12 9.11
C PHE A 49 -16.73 -5.25 8.56
N TRP A 50 -17.73 -5.12 9.43
CA TRP A 50 -19.15 -5.18 9.08
C TRP A 50 -19.83 -3.84 9.33
N VAL A 51 -20.80 -3.48 8.49
CA VAL A 51 -21.58 -2.26 8.71
C VAL A 51 -22.44 -2.36 9.98
N LYS A 52 -22.66 -1.23 10.63
CA LYS A 52 -23.45 -1.18 11.86
C LYS A 52 -24.95 -1.26 11.60
N THR A 53 -25.40 -0.75 10.47
CA THR A 53 -26.80 -0.74 10.06
C THR A 53 -26.90 -1.01 8.55
N ALA A 54 -27.87 -1.79 8.15
CA ALA A 54 -28.15 -2.06 6.74
C ALA A 54 -29.05 -1.00 6.08
N MET A 55 -29.53 -0.01 6.84
CA MET A 55 -30.48 0.99 6.35
C MET A 55 -29.83 2.29 5.87
N ALA A 56 -28.64 2.62 6.36
CA ALA A 56 -27.93 3.83 5.98
C ALA A 56 -26.42 3.64 6.12
N ILE A 57 -25.63 4.24 5.22
CA ILE A 57 -24.18 4.26 5.27
C ILE A 57 -23.74 5.28 6.32
N SER A 58 -22.88 4.85 7.23
CA SER A 58 -22.26 5.72 8.24
C SER A 58 -20.83 6.07 7.84
N ASN A 59 -20.38 7.27 8.15
CA ASN A 59 -18.99 7.69 7.95
C ASN A 59 -17.97 6.79 8.69
N ALA A 60 -18.43 6.10 9.74
CA ALA A 60 -17.61 5.19 10.53
C ALA A 60 -17.60 3.74 9.99
N ASP A 61 -18.43 3.41 9.01
CA ASP A 61 -18.53 2.05 8.47
C ASP A 61 -17.23 1.60 7.77
N PRO A 62 -17.02 0.28 7.64
CA PRO A 62 -15.85 -0.25 6.94
C PRO A 62 -15.82 0.21 5.49
N ILE A 63 -14.64 0.20 4.91
CA ILE A 63 -14.41 0.53 3.51
C ILE A 63 -13.82 -0.72 2.86
N ASP A 64 -14.39 -1.16 1.74
CA ASP A 64 -13.92 -2.29 0.95
C ASP A 64 -13.87 -1.85 -0.51
N LEU A 65 -12.65 -1.72 -1.04
CA LEU A 65 -12.40 -1.18 -2.37
C LEU A 65 -11.46 -2.09 -3.15
N GLN A 66 -11.78 -2.28 -4.41
CA GLN A 66 -10.94 -2.98 -5.37
C GLN A 66 -10.07 -1.98 -6.13
N SER A 67 -8.80 -2.34 -6.37
CA SER A 67 -7.92 -1.57 -7.24
C SER A 67 -8.42 -1.60 -8.69
N SER A 68 -8.45 -0.41 -9.32
CA SER A 68 -8.85 -0.28 -10.71
C SER A 68 -7.64 -0.42 -11.62
N SER A 69 -7.19 -1.66 -11.85
CA SER A 69 -6.14 -1.98 -12.81
C SER A 69 -6.71 -2.62 -14.08
N THR A 70 -6.00 -2.46 -15.20
CA THR A 70 -6.33 -3.12 -16.46
C THR A 70 -6.01 -4.63 -16.44
N TYR A 71 -5.11 -5.04 -15.54
CA TYR A 71 -4.65 -6.42 -15.38
C TYR A 71 -4.92 -6.92 -13.96
N PRO A 72 -5.07 -8.24 -13.78
CA PRO A 72 -5.15 -8.81 -12.42
C PRO A 72 -3.95 -8.36 -11.60
N THR A 73 -4.19 -7.65 -10.53
CA THR A 73 -3.15 -6.97 -9.75
C THR A 73 -3.27 -7.38 -8.29
N ARG A 74 -2.19 -7.93 -7.74
CA ARG A 74 -2.10 -8.23 -6.32
C ARG A 74 -1.43 -7.08 -5.58
N LEU A 75 -2.05 -6.66 -4.49
CA LEU A 75 -1.51 -5.63 -3.60
C LEU A 75 -0.58 -6.26 -2.56
N PHE A 76 0.65 -5.77 -2.46
CA PHE A 76 1.68 -6.34 -1.58
C PHE A 76 1.95 -5.53 -0.33
N ASP A 77 2.09 -4.23 -0.46
CA ASP A 77 2.42 -3.35 0.66
C ASP A 77 1.78 -1.97 0.50
N ALA A 78 1.78 -1.19 1.56
CA ALA A 78 1.29 0.18 1.54
C ALA A 78 2.02 1.06 2.56
N VAL A 79 2.21 2.33 2.19
CA VAL A 79 2.87 3.34 3.03
C VAL A 79 2.05 4.63 3.03
N GLU A 80 1.90 5.22 4.21
CA GLU A 80 1.23 6.51 4.36
C GLU A 80 2.11 7.66 3.84
N ASN A 81 1.47 8.57 3.11
CA ASN A 81 2.02 9.84 2.65
C ASN A 81 1.02 10.97 2.95
N ALA A 82 1.46 12.21 2.82
CA ALA A 82 0.63 13.41 2.99
C ALA A 82 -0.65 13.39 2.13
N GLY A 83 -0.61 12.80 0.94
CA GLY A 83 -1.76 12.67 0.03
C GLY A 83 -2.73 11.54 0.36
N GLY A 84 -2.35 10.57 1.17
CA GLY A 84 -3.13 9.38 1.48
C GLY A 84 -2.28 8.14 1.73
N LEU A 85 -2.81 6.96 1.44
CA LEU A 85 -2.10 5.70 1.52
C LEU A 85 -1.66 5.27 0.12
N VAL A 86 -0.35 5.20 -0.10
CA VAL A 86 0.22 4.70 -1.35
C VAL A 86 0.35 3.18 -1.26
N ILE A 87 -0.27 2.49 -2.19
CA ILE A 87 -0.39 1.03 -2.24
C ILE A 87 0.46 0.52 -3.40
N PHE A 88 1.24 -0.51 -3.15
CA PHE A 88 2.16 -1.11 -4.11
C PHE A 88 1.67 -2.46 -4.58
N SER A 89 1.62 -2.62 -5.90
CA SER A 89 1.52 -3.91 -6.57
C SER A 89 2.86 -4.27 -7.24
N ALA A 90 2.92 -5.39 -7.92
CA ALA A 90 4.15 -5.80 -8.63
C ALA A 90 4.60 -4.80 -9.71
N SER A 91 3.69 -4.10 -10.36
CA SER A 91 3.95 -3.25 -11.54
C SER A 91 3.31 -1.87 -11.48
N GLU A 92 2.45 -1.63 -10.53
CA GLU A 92 1.68 -0.39 -10.44
C GLU A 92 1.61 0.10 -9.00
N GLN A 93 1.48 1.41 -8.83
CA GLN A 93 1.22 2.05 -7.56
C GLN A 93 -0.12 2.77 -7.60
N PHE A 94 -0.86 2.68 -6.51
CA PHE A 94 -2.17 3.30 -6.34
C PHE A 94 -2.18 4.24 -5.15
N LEU A 95 -3.04 5.24 -5.18
CA LEU A 95 -3.28 6.13 -4.06
C LEU A 95 -4.70 5.93 -3.54
N LEU A 96 -4.83 5.53 -2.29
CA LEU A 96 -6.09 5.59 -1.54
C LEU A 96 -6.19 6.94 -0.84
N SER A 97 -7.20 7.70 -1.19
CA SER A 97 -7.45 9.03 -0.62
C SER A 97 -8.94 9.32 -0.50
N SER A 98 -9.29 10.38 0.20
CA SER A 98 -10.64 10.94 0.26
C SER A 98 -10.90 12.02 -0.82
N GLY A 99 -9.99 12.15 -1.79
CA GLY A 99 -10.09 13.19 -2.80
C GLY A 99 -9.91 14.59 -2.20
N ALA A 100 -10.86 15.48 -2.49
CA ALA A 100 -10.87 16.84 -1.95
C ALA A 100 -11.45 16.93 -0.53
N GLU A 101 -12.05 15.85 -0.05
CA GLU A 101 -12.71 15.81 1.26
C GLU A 101 -11.68 15.57 2.37
N ALA A 102 -11.91 16.20 3.52
CA ALA A 102 -11.00 16.05 4.66
C ALA A 102 -11.13 14.70 5.35
N LEU A 103 -12.31 14.06 5.26
CA LEU A 103 -12.62 12.83 5.97
C LEU A 103 -12.68 11.63 5.03
N LEU A 104 -11.99 10.55 5.38
CA LEU A 104 -12.06 9.27 4.69
C LEU A 104 -13.28 8.48 5.18
N THR A 105 -14.29 8.38 4.32
CA THR A 105 -15.54 7.66 4.57
C THR A 105 -15.78 6.62 3.48
N PRO A 106 -16.73 5.68 3.65
CA PRO A 106 -17.09 4.76 2.57
C PRO A 106 -17.50 5.45 1.27
N GLU A 107 -18.09 6.66 1.35
CA GLU A 107 -18.54 7.41 0.17
C GLU A 107 -17.43 8.24 -0.49
N THR A 108 -16.47 8.72 0.29
CA THR A 108 -15.37 9.59 -0.21
C THR A 108 -14.10 8.83 -0.56
N ALA A 109 -13.94 7.62 -0.04
CA ALA A 109 -12.77 6.80 -0.29
C ALA A 109 -12.66 6.42 -1.78
N LYS A 110 -11.49 6.68 -2.36
CA LYS A 110 -11.20 6.38 -3.77
C LYS A 110 -9.79 5.82 -3.90
N ILE A 111 -9.67 4.80 -4.73
CA ILE A 111 -8.38 4.31 -5.21
C ILE A 111 -8.16 4.90 -6.59
N THR A 112 -7.05 5.59 -6.77
CA THR A 112 -6.63 6.15 -8.05
C THR A 112 -5.27 5.57 -8.45
N TYR A 113 -5.08 5.33 -9.74
CA TYR A 113 -3.79 5.00 -10.30
C TYR A 113 -2.82 6.17 -10.05
N ALA A 114 -1.61 5.86 -9.61
CA ALA A 114 -0.57 6.84 -9.33
C ALA A 114 0.60 6.72 -10.30
N ALA A 115 1.21 5.53 -10.41
CA ALA A 115 2.39 5.31 -11.24
C ALA A 115 2.50 3.85 -11.68
N SER A 116 3.31 3.58 -12.73
CA SER A 116 3.61 2.23 -13.22
C SER A 116 5.12 1.97 -13.15
N TYR A 117 5.56 1.48 -12.01
CA TYR A 117 6.93 1.04 -11.79
C TYR A 117 6.94 -0.34 -11.16
N ALA A 118 7.88 -1.18 -11.58
CA ALA A 118 8.04 -2.49 -10.98
C ALA A 118 8.50 -2.36 -9.52
N PHE A 119 7.88 -3.15 -8.67
CA PHE A 119 8.13 -3.20 -7.23
C PHE A 119 8.56 -4.60 -6.82
N ASN A 120 9.59 -4.70 -5.99
CA ASN A 120 9.98 -5.96 -5.39
C ASN A 120 9.04 -6.32 -4.24
N SER A 121 8.19 -7.32 -4.46
CA SER A 121 7.21 -7.79 -3.45
C SER A 121 7.83 -8.37 -2.18
N ASP A 122 9.10 -8.76 -2.23
CA ASP A 122 9.83 -9.28 -1.07
C ASP A 122 10.48 -8.17 -0.23
N SER A 123 10.44 -6.93 -0.73
CA SER A 123 10.88 -5.75 -0.01
C SER A 123 9.71 -4.95 0.55
N ASN A 124 10.02 -4.03 1.45
CA ASN A 124 9.06 -3.07 1.97
C ASN A 124 9.35 -1.67 1.44
N PRO A 125 8.34 -0.91 1.05
CA PRO A 125 8.50 0.51 0.78
C PRO A 125 8.73 1.26 2.09
N VAL A 126 9.43 2.39 2.02
CA VAL A 126 9.84 3.16 3.19
C VAL A 126 9.45 4.63 3.04
N SER A 127 8.89 5.21 4.10
CA SER A 127 8.62 6.64 4.14
C SER A 127 9.90 7.42 4.44
N LEU A 128 10.19 8.41 3.61
CA LEU A 128 11.31 9.34 3.75
C LEU A 128 10.85 10.73 4.22
N GLY A 129 9.65 10.80 4.77
CA GLY A 129 8.99 12.03 5.18
C GLY A 129 8.02 12.53 4.11
N THR A 130 8.49 13.30 3.15
CA THR A 130 7.67 13.82 2.05
C THR A 130 7.61 12.89 0.84
N THR A 131 8.56 11.98 0.73
CA THR A 131 8.71 11.04 -0.38
C THR A 131 8.66 9.60 0.12
N ILE A 132 8.51 8.64 -0.79
CA ILE A 132 8.49 7.21 -0.49
C ILE A 132 9.56 6.54 -1.33
N GLY A 133 10.46 5.79 -0.66
CA GLY A 133 11.46 4.96 -1.31
C GLY A 133 10.97 3.52 -1.49
N PHE A 134 11.31 2.90 -2.61
CA PHE A 134 11.01 1.49 -2.86
C PHE A 134 12.06 0.84 -3.77
N LEU A 135 12.12 -0.48 -3.71
CA LEU A 135 13.06 -1.28 -4.47
C LEU A 135 12.38 -1.98 -5.66
N ASN A 136 13.16 -2.09 -6.73
CA ASN A 136 12.91 -3.02 -7.82
C ASN A 136 14.17 -3.85 -8.06
N ASN A 137 14.07 -5.17 -7.98
CA ASN A 137 15.17 -6.06 -8.29
C ASN A 137 15.12 -6.46 -9.76
N THR A 138 16.22 -6.17 -10.47
CA THR A 138 16.42 -6.63 -11.84
C THR A 138 17.37 -7.84 -11.85
N ALA A 139 17.56 -8.46 -13.02
CA ALA A 139 18.45 -9.61 -13.18
C ALA A 139 19.94 -9.29 -12.90
N ARG A 140 20.32 -8.03 -12.82
CA ARG A 140 21.74 -7.61 -12.61
C ARG A 140 21.94 -6.87 -11.30
N GLU A 141 21.00 -6.05 -10.89
CA GLU A 141 21.16 -5.09 -9.80
C GLU A 141 19.81 -4.82 -9.15
N ALA A 142 19.80 -4.40 -7.92
CA ALA A 142 18.64 -3.77 -7.31
C ALA A 142 18.62 -2.28 -7.68
N ARG A 143 17.43 -1.72 -7.89
CA ARG A 143 17.22 -0.30 -8.18
C ARG A 143 16.38 0.31 -7.08
N PHE A 144 16.85 1.43 -6.58
CA PHE A 144 16.11 2.20 -5.60
C PHE A 144 15.46 3.41 -6.25
N TYR A 145 14.14 3.47 -6.12
CA TYR A 145 13.30 4.54 -6.63
C TYR A 145 12.74 5.36 -5.49
N GLU A 146 12.62 6.65 -5.75
CA GLU A 146 11.96 7.59 -4.87
C GLU A 146 10.78 8.20 -5.60
N ILE A 147 9.58 8.08 -5.00
CA ILE A 147 8.35 8.67 -5.50
C ILE A 147 7.96 9.87 -4.64
N SER A 148 7.73 11.00 -5.28
CA SER A 148 7.34 12.26 -4.65
C SER A 148 6.04 12.79 -5.23
N GLU A 149 5.45 13.77 -4.56
CA GLU A 149 4.25 14.49 -5.00
C GLU A 149 3.02 13.61 -5.27
N VAL A 150 2.94 12.46 -4.58
CA VAL A 150 1.78 11.57 -4.72
C VAL A 150 0.54 12.26 -4.16
N SER A 151 -0.30 12.74 -5.04
CA SER A 151 -1.55 13.41 -4.69
C SER A 151 -2.59 13.19 -5.77
N THR A 152 -3.85 13.52 -5.47
CA THR A 152 -4.95 13.42 -6.43
C THR A 152 -4.92 14.50 -7.53
N ARG A 153 -4.04 15.50 -7.38
CA ARG A 153 -3.99 16.66 -8.29
C ARG A 153 -2.79 16.65 -9.22
N ASN A 154 -1.70 16.01 -8.81
CA ASN A 154 -0.44 16.03 -9.54
C ASN A 154 -0.03 14.60 -9.92
N GLU A 155 0.53 14.44 -11.09
CA GLU A 155 1.23 13.20 -11.44
C GLU A 155 2.47 13.06 -10.53
N PRO A 156 2.68 11.89 -9.92
CA PRO A 156 3.85 11.69 -9.07
C PRO A 156 5.13 11.70 -9.89
N THR A 157 6.17 12.30 -9.33
CA THR A 157 7.52 12.26 -9.89
C THR A 157 8.26 11.07 -9.32
N VAL A 158 8.75 10.18 -10.18
CA VAL A 158 9.54 9.01 -9.77
C VAL A 158 10.97 9.15 -10.30
N VAL A 159 11.93 9.09 -9.38
CA VAL A 159 13.36 9.22 -9.69
C VAL A 159 14.10 7.97 -9.25
N GLU A 160 14.92 7.42 -10.14
CA GLU A 160 15.85 6.35 -9.80
C GLU A 160 17.09 6.94 -9.14
N GLN A 161 17.21 6.78 -7.83
CA GLN A 161 18.32 7.33 -7.04
C GLN A 161 19.59 6.47 -7.16
N SER A 162 19.46 5.16 -7.40
CA SER A 162 20.60 4.25 -7.55
C SER A 162 21.33 4.38 -8.87
N LYS A 163 20.80 5.10 -9.85
CA LYS A 163 21.32 5.16 -11.22
C LYS A 163 22.81 5.54 -11.35
N ILE A 164 23.30 6.42 -10.47
CA ILE A 164 24.69 6.92 -10.50
C ILE A 164 25.65 5.91 -9.86
N VAL A 165 25.16 5.08 -8.94
CA VAL A 165 25.93 4.15 -8.11
C VAL A 165 25.38 2.72 -8.19
N ALA A 166 24.87 2.35 -9.35
CA ALA A 166 24.18 1.06 -9.56
C ALA A 166 25.03 -0.15 -9.10
N GLU A 167 26.37 -0.08 -9.27
CA GLU A 167 27.29 -1.13 -8.86
C GLU A 167 27.33 -1.39 -7.34
N LEU A 168 26.87 -0.42 -6.53
CA LEU A 168 26.79 -0.56 -5.07
C LEU A 168 25.49 -1.24 -4.60
N PHE A 169 24.52 -1.44 -5.50
CA PHE A 169 23.25 -2.09 -5.21
C PHE A 169 23.26 -3.54 -5.69
N PRO A 170 23.64 -4.49 -4.82
CA PRO A 170 23.67 -5.90 -5.21
C PRO A 170 22.25 -6.39 -5.50
N GLN A 171 22.17 -7.49 -6.24
CA GLN A 171 20.91 -8.23 -6.40
C GLN A 171 20.36 -8.67 -5.04
N ASN A 172 19.07 -8.94 -4.99
CA ASN A 172 18.39 -9.54 -3.84
C ASN A 172 18.39 -8.67 -2.56
N LEU A 173 18.31 -7.36 -2.72
CA LEU A 173 17.96 -6.50 -1.60
C LEU A 173 16.50 -6.77 -1.19
N THR A 174 16.30 -7.16 0.07
CA THR A 174 14.98 -7.53 0.59
C THR A 174 14.45 -6.54 1.61
N ASN A 175 15.32 -5.82 2.29
CA ASN A 175 14.91 -4.88 3.33
C ASN A 175 15.51 -3.50 3.10
N VAL A 176 14.65 -2.50 3.25
CA VAL A 176 15.04 -1.09 3.29
C VAL A 176 14.48 -0.49 4.57
N THR A 177 15.31 0.27 5.25
CA THR A 177 14.85 1.06 6.38
C THR A 177 15.45 2.46 6.32
N ALA A 178 14.73 3.44 6.82
CA ALA A 178 15.13 4.83 6.80
C ALA A 178 15.11 5.43 8.20
N SER A 179 16.06 6.32 8.46
CA SER A 179 16.03 7.24 9.58
C SER A 179 15.97 8.66 9.01
N THR A 180 14.81 9.27 9.07
CA THR A 180 14.61 10.65 8.60
C THR A 180 15.37 11.66 9.46
N GLU A 181 15.51 11.39 10.75
CA GLU A 181 16.27 12.23 11.68
C GLU A 181 17.77 12.25 11.34
N ASN A 182 18.34 11.10 11.00
CA ASN A 182 19.75 10.97 10.67
C ASN A 182 20.03 11.06 9.16
N GLN A 183 19.00 11.23 8.33
CA GLN A 183 19.10 11.25 6.87
C GLN A 183 19.85 10.01 6.33
N LEU A 184 19.53 8.84 6.89
CA LEU A 184 20.21 7.58 6.60
C LEU A 184 19.24 6.56 6.00
N LEU A 185 19.67 5.90 4.93
CA LEU A 185 19.03 4.73 4.35
C LEU A 185 19.91 3.51 4.57
N LEU A 186 19.32 2.44 5.06
CA LEU A 186 19.97 1.15 5.24
C LEU A 186 19.31 0.12 4.33
N PHE A 187 20.15 -0.61 3.60
CA PHE A 187 19.74 -1.70 2.73
C PHE A 187 20.31 -3.01 3.26
N ALA A 188 19.48 -4.05 3.29
CA ALA A 188 19.92 -5.37 3.70
C ALA A 188 19.62 -6.42 2.64
N VAL A 189 20.56 -7.37 2.49
CA VAL A 189 20.42 -8.54 1.64
C VAL A 189 19.99 -9.71 2.52
N ASP A 190 19.14 -10.59 2.03
CA ASP A 190 18.84 -11.84 2.73
C ASP A 190 20.09 -12.73 2.74
N SER A 191 20.66 -12.94 3.93
CA SER A 191 21.87 -13.73 4.13
C SER A 191 21.70 -15.24 3.85
N THR A 192 20.49 -15.71 3.68
CA THR A 192 20.20 -17.14 3.43
C THR A 192 20.56 -17.60 2.02
N LEU A 193 20.77 -16.66 1.08
CA LEU A 193 21.10 -16.97 -0.32
C LEU A 193 22.60 -17.14 -0.59
N HIS A 194 23.49 -16.89 0.37
CA HIS A 194 24.93 -17.00 0.19
C HIS A 194 25.55 -18.37 0.53
N THR A 195 24.77 -19.40 0.81
CA THR A 195 25.27 -20.75 1.12
C THR A 195 25.12 -21.77 -0.02
N ALA A 196 24.87 -21.33 -1.24
CA ALA A 196 24.82 -22.19 -2.42
C ALA A 196 25.91 -21.80 -3.43
N THR A 197 27.16 -22.11 -3.10
CA THR A 197 28.27 -22.28 -4.07
C THR A 197 28.90 -23.63 -3.89
#